data_87c17d4a9310e6867909863b70828fe6
#
_entry.id   87c17d4a9310e6867909863b70828fe6
#
_cell.length_a   1.000
_cell.length_b   1.000
_cell.length_c   1.000
_cell.angle_alpha   90.00
_cell.angle_beta   90.00
_cell.angle_gamma   90.00
#
_symmetry.space_group_name_H-M   'P 1'
#
loop_
_entity.id
_entity.type
_entity.pdbx_description
1 polymer ?
#
loop_
_entity_poly.entity_id
_entity_poly.type
_entity_poly.pdbx_seq_one_letter_code
_entity_poly.pdbx_strand_id
1 'polypeptide(L)'
;EGLIKNVVRRYRETGSDTMKQEYEQFMRITPCAACHGQRLKPESLAVTVADKNIYEMTSMSVKNLKTFVDQMELTKQQHLIGDQILKEIRARVGFLNEVGLDYLSLSRATGTLSGGEAQRIKLATELSKQATVLQPRLVPVLWELPIFWTNRRSDCTKETTISFWGH
;
A
#
# COMPACT_ATOMS: atom_id res chain seq x y z
N GLU A 1 13.38 -32.45 14.43
CA GLU A 1 12.77 -31.19 13.99
C GLU A 1 13.46 -30.04 14.70
N GLY A 2 14.04 -29.07 13.98
CA GLY A 2 14.78 -27.96 14.60
C GLY A 2 13.85 -27.03 15.41
N LEU A 3 14.40 -26.32 16.38
CA LEU A 3 13.65 -25.43 17.29
C LEU A 3 12.74 -24.44 16.51
N ILE A 4 13.26 -23.83 15.45
CA ILE A 4 12.54 -22.89 14.59
C ILE A 4 11.28 -23.53 13.99
N LYS A 5 11.42 -24.72 13.39
CA LYS A 5 10.29 -25.41 12.77
C LYS A 5 9.21 -25.78 13.78
N ASN A 6 9.61 -26.13 15.00
CA ASN A 6 8.68 -26.43 16.10
C ASN A 6 7.88 -25.19 16.52
N VAL A 7 8.55 -24.04 16.72
CA VAL A 7 7.87 -22.79 17.06
C VAL A 7 6.94 -22.32 15.96
N VAL A 8 7.36 -22.38 14.69
CA VAL A 8 6.50 -22.03 13.54
C VAL A 8 5.25 -22.92 13.49
N ARG A 9 5.43 -24.23 13.68
CA ARG A 9 4.30 -25.16 13.71
C ARG A 9 3.33 -24.81 14.83
N ARG A 10 3.83 -24.64 16.06
CA ARG A 10 2.99 -24.28 17.21
C ARG A 10 2.26 -22.97 17.03
N TYR A 11 2.92 -21.95 16.46
CA TYR A 11 2.27 -20.67 16.14
C TYR A 11 1.11 -20.84 15.17
N ARG A 12 1.24 -21.73 14.17
CA ARG A 12 0.18 -22.00 13.19
C ARG A 12 -0.97 -22.83 13.77
N GLU A 13 -0.66 -23.76 14.65
CA GLU A 13 -1.62 -24.71 15.21
C GLU A 13 -2.37 -24.16 16.42
N THR A 14 -1.82 -23.17 17.12
CA THR A 14 -2.47 -22.60 18.31
C THR A 14 -3.69 -21.77 17.93
N GLY A 15 -4.83 -22.06 18.62
CA GLY A 15 -6.06 -21.27 18.54
C GLY A 15 -6.12 -20.13 19.58
N SER A 16 -5.12 -20.01 20.48
CA SER A 16 -5.10 -19.02 21.53
C SER A 16 -4.34 -17.76 21.09
N ASP A 17 -4.99 -16.60 21.16
CA ASP A 17 -4.38 -15.32 20.79
C ASP A 17 -3.25 -14.91 21.76
N THR A 18 -3.36 -15.25 23.03
CA THR A 18 -2.30 -15.03 24.02
C THR A 18 -1.03 -15.81 23.69
N MET A 19 -1.17 -17.09 23.35
CA MET A 19 -0.03 -17.90 22.93
C MET A 19 0.59 -17.40 21.60
N LYS A 20 -0.21 -16.90 20.67
CA LYS A 20 0.32 -16.26 19.46
C LYS A 20 1.17 -15.04 19.76
N GLN A 21 0.69 -14.16 20.66
CA GLN A 21 1.45 -12.99 21.09
C GLN A 21 2.79 -13.35 21.75
N GLU A 22 2.85 -14.44 22.53
CA GLU A 22 4.11 -14.93 23.09
C GLU A 22 5.08 -15.39 22.01
N TYR A 23 4.60 -16.11 20.98
CA TYR A 23 5.46 -16.51 19.87
C TYR A 23 5.89 -15.33 19.00
N GLU A 24 5.04 -14.32 18.83
CA GLU A 24 5.34 -13.10 18.05
C GLU A 24 6.49 -12.28 18.62
N GLN A 25 6.74 -12.37 19.94
CA GLN A 25 7.90 -11.72 20.57
C GLN A 25 9.24 -12.25 20.04
N PHE A 26 9.25 -13.50 19.55
CA PHE A 26 10.44 -14.13 18.96
C PHE A 26 10.52 -13.96 17.45
N MET A 27 9.52 -13.31 16.84
CA MET A 27 9.43 -13.12 15.39
C MET A 27 9.90 -11.72 14.98
N ARG A 28 10.69 -11.65 13.90
CA ARG A 28 11.04 -10.40 13.25
C ARG A 28 10.35 -10.30 11.91
N ILE A 29 9.80 -9.14 11.62
CA ILE A 29 9.32 -8.81 10.28
C ILE A 29 10.55 -8.47 9.43
N THR A 30 10.91 -9.37 8.52
CA THR A 30 11.99 -9.16 7.56
C THR A 30 11.42 -8.93 6.17
N PRO A 31 12.04 -8.07 5.35
CA PRO A 31 11.65 -7.95 3.95
C PRO A 31 11.80 -9.29 3.24
N CYS A 32 10.86 -9.62 2.36
CA CYS A 32 10.95 -10.82 1.53
C CYS A 32 12.22 -10.79 0.68
N ALA A 33 12.98 -11.90 0.66
CA ALA A 33 14.22 -12.00 -0.11
C ALA A 33 14.01 -11.88 -1.62
N ALA A 34 12.82 -12.26 -2.14
CA ALA A 34 12.53 -12.20 -3.57
C ALA A 34 12.11 -10.80 -4.04
N CYS A 35 11.30 -10.07 -3.25
CA CYS A 35 10.79 -8.74 -3.65
C CYS A 35 11.42 -7.59 -2.85
N HIS A 36 12.32 -7.86 -1.92
CA HIS A 36 13.01 -6.85 -1.10
C HIS A 36 12.07 -5.82 -0.45
N GLY A 37 10.85 -6.26 -0.09
CA GLY A 37 9.83 -5.39 0.48
C GLY A 37 8.93 -4.66 -0.53
N GLN A 38 9.17 -4.80 -1.83
CA GLN A 38 8.40 -4.11 -2.88
C GLN A 38 7.00 -4.72 -3.10
N ARG A 39 6.74 -5.96 -2.63
CA ARG A 39 5.44 -6.66 -2.66
C ARG A 39 4.88 -6.92 -4.06
N LEU A 40 5.67 -6.70 -5.11
CA LEU A 40 5.30 -6.86 -6.51
C LEU A 40 6.28 -7.77 -7.23
N LYS A 41 5.81 -8.35 -8.33
CA LYS A 41 6.67 -9.15 -9.21
C LYS A 41 7.56 -8.24 -10.07
N PRO A 42 8.75 -8.71 -10.51
CA PRO A 42 9.64 -7.93 -11.35
C PRO A 42 8.98 -7.39 -12.63
N GLU A 43 8.09 -8.17 -13.25
CA GLU A 43 7.37 -7.78 -14.46
C GLU A 43 6.45 -6.57 -14.21
N SER A 44 5.82 -6.51 -13.03
CA SER A 44 4.98 -5.37 -12.64
C SER A 44 5.80 -4.11 -12.34
N LEU A 45 7.04 -4.29 -11.85
CA LEU A 45 7.97 -3.20 -11.56
C LEU A 45 8.67 -2.68 -12.83
N ALA A 46 8.71 -3.48 -13.90
CA ALA A 46 9.24 -3.08 -15.18
C ALA A 46 8.36 -2.05 -15.91
N VAL A 47 7.08 -1.92 -15.52
CA VAL A 47 6.20 -0.89 -16.07
C VAL A 47 6.50 0.46 -15.41
N THR A 48 6.88 1.44 -16.22
CA THR A 48 7.19 2.80 -15.77
C THR A 48 6.28 3.84 -16.42
N VAL A 49 5.98 4.89 -15.67
CA VAL A 49 5.28 6.09 -16.15
C VAL A 49 6.10 7.29 -15.70
N ALA A 50 6.51 8.15 -16.64
CA ALA A 50 7.43 9.25 -16.38
C ALA A 50 8.69 8.77 -15.62
N ASP A 51 9.31 7.69 -16.10
CA ASP A 51 10.53 7.07 -15.60
C ASP A 51 10.45 6.51 -14.17
N LYS A 52 9.24 6.39 -13.59
CA LYS A 52 9.03 5.81 -12.26
C LYS A 52 8.10 4.62 -12.29
N ASN A 53 8.45 3.59 -11.53
CA ASN A 53 7.59 2.44 -11.32
C ASN A 53 6.60 2.70 -10.18
N ILE A 54 5.61 1.82 -10.04
CA ILE A 54 4.54 1.97 -9.04
C ILE A 54 5.07 1.95 -7.60
N TYR A 55 6.13 1.17 -7.31
CA TYR A 55 6.71 1.11 -5.98
C TYR A 55 7.41 2.43 -5.63
N GLU A 56 8.18 2.99 -6.55
CA GLU A 56 8.83 4.29 -6.36
C GLU A 56 7.81 5.38 -6.11
N MET A 57 6.74 5.43 -6.91
CA MET A 57 5.65 6.41 -6.72
C MET A 57 4.96 6.27 -5.37
N THR A 58 4.61 5.04 -4.97
CA THR A 58 3.91 4.80 -3.69
C THR A 58 4.81 4.97 -2.47
N SER A 59 6.12 4.91 -2.64
CA SER A 59 7.11 5.14 -1.57
C SER A 59 7.41 6.61 -1.32
N MET A 60 7.03 7.49 -2.25
CA MET A 60 7.14 8.94 -2.03
C MET A 60 6.19 9.41 -0.94
N SER A 61 6.53 10.53 -0.29
CA SER A 61 5.55 11.25 0.53
C SER A 61 4.39 11.76 -0.32
N VAL A 62 3.21 11.88 0.27
CA VAL A 62 2.00 12.42 -0.39
C VAL A 62 2.30 13.76 -1.04
N LYS A 63 3.07 14.64 -0.37
CA LYS A 63 3.51 15.93 -0.91
C LYS A 63 4.31 15.76 -2.21
N ASN A 64 5.33 14.90 -2.18
CA ASN A 64 6.18 14.69 -3.34
C ASN A 64 5.44 13.97 -4.48
N LEU A 65 4.56 13.02 -4.13
CA LEU A 65 3.70 12.33 -5.08
C LEU A 65 2.76 13.33 -5.77
N LYS A 66 2.16 14.27 -5.03
CA LYS A 66 1.31 15.32 -5.59
C LYS A 66 2.09 16.16 -6.61
N THR A 67 3.26 16.68 -6.21
CA THR A 67 4.12 17.47 -7.10
C THR A 67 4.51 16.68 -8.35
N PHE A 68 4.89 15.40 -8.19
CA PHE A 68 5.25 14.53 -9.31
C PHE A 68 4.08 14.34 -10.29
N VAL A 69 2.87 14.05 -9.79
CA VAL A 69 1.68 13.85 -10.64
C VAL A 69 1.23 15.14 -11.32
N ASP A 70 1.44 16.30 -10.67
CA ASP A 70 1.08 17.60 -11.25
C ASP A 70 2.07 18.03 -12.35
N GLN A 71 3.35 17.65 -12.23
CA GLN A 71 4.42 17.99 -13.18
C GLN A 71 4.68 16.92 -14.24
N MET A 72 3.95 15.79 -14.19
CA MET A 72 4.15 14.68 -15.11
C MET A 72 3.86 15.07 -16.56
N GLU A 73 4.88 14.96 -17.41
CA GLU A 73 4.74 15.12 -18.84
C GLU A 73 4.31 13.82 -19.48
N LEU A 74 3.18 13.84 -20.16
CA LEU A 74 2.62 12.69 -20.85
C LEU A 74 2.60 12.92 -22.36
N THR A 75 2.75 11.84 -23.10
CA THR A 75 2.53 11.88 -24.56
C THR A 75 1.05 12.04 -24.88
N LYS A 76 0.71 12.53 -26.07
CA LYS A 76 -0.68 12.69 -26.54
C LYS A 76 -1.52 11.41 -26.38
N GLN A 77 -0.90 10.26 -26.60
CA GLN A 77 -1.53 8.96 -26.49
C GLN A 77 -1.80 8.57 -25.03
N GLN A 78 -0.87 8.90 -24.13
CA GLN A 78 -1.03 8.69 -22.68
C GLN A 78 -2.08 9.61 -22.08
N HIS A 79 -2.22 10.85 -22.59
CA HIS A 79 -3.29 11.77 -22.21
C HIS A 79 -4.67 11.21 -22.53
N LEU A 80 -4.87 10.67 -23.74
CA LEU A 80 -6.16 10.08 -24.14
C LEU A 80 -6.64 8.96 -23.19
N ILE A 81 -5.70 8.21 -22.62
CA ILE A 81 -6.00 7.07 -21.74
C ILE A 81 -6.01 7.51 -20.28
N GLY A 82 -5.08 8.38 -19.90
CA GLY A 82 -4.72 8.63 -18.50
C GLY A 82 -5.36 9.86 -17.86
N ASP A 83 -5.85 10.85 -18.62
CA ASP A 83 -6.30 12.13 -18.06
C ASP A 83 -7.37 11.98 -16.97
N GLN A 84 -8.34 11.10 -17.21
CA GLN A 84 -9.41 10.88 -16.26
C GLN A 84 -8.92 10.19 -14.98
N ILE A 85 -8.01 9.22 -15.13
CA ILE A 85 -7.38 8.52 -14.01
C ILE A 85 -6.52 9.49 -13.21
N LEU A 86 -5.74 10.33 -13.87
CA LEU A 86 -4.89 11.33 -13.23
C LEU A 86 -5.68 12.39 -12.49
N LYS A 87 -6.83 12.82 -13.05
CA LYS A 87 -7.76 13.73 -12.35
C LYS A 87 -8.21 13.14 -11.03
N GLU A 88 -8.58 11.88 -11.00
CA GLU A 88 -8.98 11.17 -9.78
C GLU A 88 -7.82 11.02 -8.79
N ILE A 89 -6.62 10.67 -9.27
CA ILE A 89 -5.43 10.55 -8.43
C ILE A 89 -5.09 11.90 -7.81
N ARG A 90 -5.08 12.98 -8.59
CA ARG A 90 -4.82 14.34 -8.11
C ARG A 90 -5.81 14.76 -7.03
N ALA A 91 -7.09 14.49 -7.23
CA ALA A 91 -8.12 14.81 -6.24
C ALA A 91 -7.88 14.06 -4.92
N ARG A 92 -7.65 12.75 -4.98
CA ARG A 92 -7.46 11.92 -3.78
C ARG A 92 -6.15 12.23 -3.04
N VAL A 93 -5.07 12.42 -3.76
CA VAL A 93 -3.78 12.84 -3.18
C VAL A 93 -3.90 14.25 -2.61
N GLY A 94 -4.65 15.15 -3.28
CA GLY A 94 -4.99 16.46 -2.78
C GLY A 94 -5.70 16.41 -1.42
N PHE A 95 -6.74 15.60 -1.26
CA PHE A 95 -7.43 15.44 0.02
C PHE A 95 -6.51 14.94 1.14
N LEU A 96 -5.61 13.99 0.85
CA LEU A 96 -4.64 13.54 1.85
C LEU A 96 -3.70 14.68 2.28
N ASN A 97 -3.30 15.52 1.36
CA ASN A 97 -2.48 16.70 1.65
C ASN A 97 -3.25 17.75 2.48
N GLU A 98 -4.51 18.02 2.16
CA GLU A 98 -5.37 18.97 2.86
C GLU A 98 -5.66 18.58 4.32
N VAL A 99 -5.79 17.27 4.60
CA VAL A 99 -5.97 16.81 5.99
C VAL A 99 -4.65 16.71 6.78
N GLY A 100 -3.54 17.22 6.21
CA GLY A 100 -2.24 17.29 6.86
C GLY A 100 -1.52 15.94 6.97
N LEU A 101 -1.68 15.07 5.96
CA LEU A 101 -0.99 13.78 5.84
C LEU A 101 0.07 13.80 4.72
N ASP A 102 0.61 14.96 4.42
CA ASP A 102 1.56 15.22 3.35
C ASP A 102 2.89 14.48 3.50
N TYR A 103 3.27 14.15 4.74
CA TYR A 103 4.49 13.42 5.09
C TYR A 103 4.36 11.89 4.96
N LEU A 104 3.15 11.34 4.91
CA LEU A 104 2.95 9.90 4.78
C LEU A 104 3.29 9.40 3.37
N SER A 105 3.67 8.12 3.28
CA SER A 105 3.76 7.41 2.00
C SER A 105 2.61 6.41 1.85
N LEU A 106 2.18 6.16 0.60
CA LEU A 106 1.12 5.19 0.32
C LEU A 106 1.55 3.73 0.60
N SER A 107 2.85 3.47 0.59
CA SER A 107 3.43 2.15 0.91
C SER A 107 3.45 1.83 2.41
N ARG A 108 3.18 2.81 3.29
CA ARG A 108 3.23 2.63 4.74
C ARG A 108 2.20 1.61 5.22
N ALA A 109 2.63 0.69 6.06
CA ALA A 109 1.74 -0.32 6.62
C ALA A 109 0.70 0.31 7.56
N THR A 110 -0.57 -0.07 7.39
CA THR A 110 -1.68 0.49 8.18
C THR A 110 -1.54 0.28 9.69
N GLY A 111 -0.94 -0.83 10.11
CA GLY A 111 -0.68 -1.10 11.53
C GLY A 111 0.34 -0.17 12.19
N THR A 112 1.07 0.65 11.41
CA THR A 112 2.02 1.64 11.93
C THR A 112 1.43 3.05 12.04
N LEU A 113 0.17 3.22 11.64
CA LEU A 113 -0.51 4.51 11.71
C LEU A 113 -0.93 4.81 13.14
N SER A 114 -0.76 6.05 13.55
CA SER A 114 -1.35 6.54 14.80
C SER A 114 -2.88 6.66 14.68
N GLY A 115 -3.59 6.67 15.81
CA GLY A 115 -5.04 6.84 15.81
C GLY A 115 -5.49 8.13 15.10
N GLY A 116 -4.77 9.23 15.27
CA GLY A 116 -5.05 10.48 14.59
C GLY A 116 -4.82 10.43 13.07
N GLU A 117 -3.77 9.72 12.61
CA GLU A 117 -3.54 9.49 11.19
C GLU A 117 -4.66 8.65 10.57
N ALA A 118 -5.07 7.58 11.23
CA ALA A 118 -6.17 6.73 10.78
C ALA A 118 -7.50 7.50 10.68
N GLN A 119 -7.80 8.38 11.64
CA GLN A 119 -8.99 9.25 11.60
C GLN A 119 -8.95 10.24 10.43
N ARG A 120 -7.79 10.87 10.16
CA ARG A 120 -7.63 11.79 9.04
C ARG A 120 -7.75 11.08 7.69
N ILE A 121 -7.21 9.86 7.56
CA ILE A 121 -7.40 9.05 6.35
C ILE A 121 -8.89 8.75 6.12
N LYS A 122 -9.62 8.41 7.19
CA LYS A 122 -11.07 8.20 7.11
C LYS A 122 -11.80 9.47 6.66
N LEU A 123 -11.46 10.63 7.22
CA LEU A 123 -12.00 11.91 6.81
C LEU A 123 -11.74 12.23 5.34
N ALA A 124 -10.49 12.05 4.87
CA ALA A 124 -10.14 12.24 3.47
C ALA A 124 -10.94 11.31 2.54
N THR A 125 -11.21 10.09 2.98
CA THR A 125 -12.03 9.12 2.24
C THR A 125 -13.49 9.60 2.12
N GLU A 126 -14.08 10.12 3.19
CA GLU A 126 -15.45 10.65 3.15
C GLU A 126 -15.56 11.92 2.28
N LEU A 127 -14.58 12.82 2.35
CA LEU A 127 -14.52 14.00 1.47
C LEU A 127 -14.42 13.59 -0.01
N SER A 128 -13.61 12.59 -0.31
CA SER A 128 -13.49 12.04 -1.67
C SER A 128 -14.81 11.48 -2.19
N LYS A 129 -15.60 10.81 -1.35
CA LYS A 129 -16.92 10.28 -1.74
C LYS A 129 -17.91 11.41 -2.05
N GLN A 130 -17.93 12.46 -1.23
CA GLN A 130 -18.81 13.61 -1.45
C GLN A 130 -18.48 14.35 -2.75
N ALA A 131 -17.20 14.53 -3.06
CA ALA A 131 -16.75 15.13 -4.31
C ALA A 131 -17.18 14.32 -5.54
N THR A 132 -17.23 12.99 -5.43
CA THR A 132 -17.69 12.10 -6.49
C THR A 132 -19.22 12.18 -6.71
N VAL A 133 -19.99 12.38 -5.66
CA VAL A 133 -21.46 12.54 -5.74
C VAL A 133 -21.87 13.84 -6.44
N LEU A 134 -21.04 14.89 -6.34
CA LEU A 134 -21.27 16.17 -7.05
C LEU A 134 -20.90 16.14 -8.54
N GLN A 135 -20.30 15.06 -9.03
CA GLN A 135 -20.07 14.80 -10.46
C GLN A 135 -20.80 13.51 -10.89
N PRO A 136 -22.13 13.58 -11.13
CA PRO A 136 -22.88 12.39 -11.46
C PRO A 136 -22.70 12.06 -12.92
N ARG A 137 -21.70 11.32 -13.30
CA ARG A 137 -21.79 10.60 -14.59
C ARG A 137 -20.56 9.86 -15.11
N LEU A 138 -19.59 9.43 -14.36
CA LEU A 138 -18.56 8.59 -15.06
C LEU A 138 -17.75 7.60 -14.21
N VAL A 139 -18.02 7.35 -12.95
CA VAL A 139 -17.19 6.42 -12.17
C VAL A 139 -17.97 5.43 -11.30
N PRO A 140 -18.79 4.52 -11.87
CA PRO A 140 -19.19 3.30 -11.15
C PRO A 140 -18.14 2.18 -11.21
N VAL A 141 -17.16 2.24 -12.13
CA VAL A 141 -16.37 1.06 -12.51
C VAL A 141 -15.10 0.85 -11.70
N LEU A 142 -14.52 1.89 -11.11
CA LEU A 142 -13.24 1.75 -10.37
C LEU A 142 -13.39 1.37 -8.89
N TRP A 143 -14.59 1.44 -8.33
CA TRP A 143 -14.87 0.98 -6.97
C TRP A 143 -15.09 -0.53 -6.88
N GLU A 144 -15.58 -1.12 -7.94
CA GLU A 144 -15.87 -2.55 -8.02
C GLU A 144 -14.70 -3.38 -8.55
N LEU A 145 -13.62 -2.75 -8.95
CA LEU A 145 -12.41 -3.50 -9.24
C LEU A 145 -11.78 -3.91 -7.91
N PRO A 146 -11.91 -5.18 -7.51
CA PRO A 146 -11.29 -5.71 -6.30
C PRO A 146 -9.76 -5.72 -6.38
N ILE A 147 -9.18 -5.10 -7.39
CA ILE A 147 -7.77 -5.10 -7.75
C ILE A 147 -6.94 -4.20 -6.83
N PHE A 148 -7.54 -3.16 -6.22
CA PHE A 148 -6.79 -2.22 -5.38
C PHE A 148 -6.83 -2.54 -3.88
N TRP A 149 -7.80 -3.33 -3.42
CA TRP A 149 -7.96 -3.68 -1.99
C TRP A 149 -8.01 -5.17 -1.71
N THR A 150 -8.23 -6.01 -2.69
CA THR A 150 -7.87 -7.40 -2.50
C THR A 150 -6.37 -7.46 -2.53
N ASN A 151 -5.84 -7.47 -1.35
CA ASN A 151 -4.62 -8.14 -0.99
C ASN A 151 -4.57 -9.48 -1.75
N ARG A 152 -4.40 -9.41 -3.06
CA ARG A 152 -3.91 -10.53 -3.81
C ARG A 152 -2.46 -10.62 -3.34
N ARG A 153 -2.34 -11.22 -2.15
CA ARG A 153 -1.10 -11.76 -1.64
C ARG A 153 -0.48 -12.49 -2.81
N SER A 154 0.39 -11.80 -3.53
CA SER A 154 1.44 -12.51 -4.23
C SER A 154 2.01 -13.45 -3.19
N ASP A 155 2.35 -14.67 -3.53
CA ASP A 155 2.90 -15.69 -2.60
C ASP A 155 4.09 -15.19 -1.75
N CYS A 156 4.55 -13.98 -2.00
CA CYS A 156 5.57 -13.24 -1.29
C CYS A 156 5.22 -12.84 0.16
N THR A 157 3.94 -12.90 0.59
CA THR A 157 3.57 -12.55 1.97
C THR A 157 3.53 -13.73 2.93
N LYS A 158 3.83 -14.95 2.45
CA LYS A 158 3.75 -16.17 3.27
C LYS A 158 5.07 -16.57 3.95
N GLU A 159 6.18 -15.95 3.59
CA GLU A 159 7.44 -16.19 4.28
C GLU A 159 7.73 -15.05 5.25
N THR A 160 7.03 -15.04 6.38
CA THR A 160 7.58 -14.45 7.58
C THR A 160 8.78 -15.30 7.94
N THR A 161 9.94 -14.91 7.48
CA THR A 161 11.17 -15.59 7.86
C THR A 161 11.40 -15.28 9.32
N ILE A 162 11.14 -16.26 10.16
CA ILE A 162 11.41 -16.20 11.58
C ILE A 162 12.92 -16.28 11.72
N SER A 163 13.57 -15.13 11.92
CA SER A 163 14.96 -15.13 12.33
C SER A 163 15.03 -15.11 13.85
N PHE A 164 15.52 -16.20 14.43
CA PHE A 164 15.94 -16.24 15.81
C PHE A 164 17.24 -15.45 16.00
N TRP A 165 17.35 -14.81 17.14
CA TRP A 165 18.60 -14.29 17.65
C TRP A 165 19.61 -15.46 17.71
N GLY A 166 20.61 -15.44 16.85
CA GLY A 166 21.80 -16.28 16.94
C GLY A 166 23.00 -15.35 16.85
N HIS A 167 23.79 -15.35 17.93
CA HIS A 167 25.16 -14.86 17.93
C HIS A 167 25.94 -15.52 16.82
#